data_81dfd692306f95e89c31d226d2440d80
#
_entry.id   81dfd692306f95e89c31d226d2440d80
#
_cell.length_a   1.000
_cell.length_b   1.000
_cell.length_c   1.000
_cell.angle_alpha   90.00
_cell.angle_beta   90.00
_cell.angle_gamma   90.00
#
_symmetry.space_group_name_H-M   'P 1'
#
loop_
_entity.id
_entity.type
_entity.pdbx_description
1 polymer ?
#
loop_
_entity_poly.entity_id
_entity_poly.type
_entity_poly.pdbx_seq_one_letter_code
_entity_poly.pdbx_strand_id
1 'polypeptide(L)'
;MTVSDRRSIGAGTGRQYIRGVRRNLLPLLLATVIVLWGGAFVAIRILVRDVSPLTIAFLRFVLTSIGLVVVMSVARPPAKAIERADWPKLLLLGFCGVVVYHLALNYGEQYVSADLASLIVASMPVMVALLSRAFLGEDVNATRWAGIALALAGVLVLIFLGTGGAHLHAKSLTGAAVVVLAPTAWAIYTVVSKPLVSKYGALRLTTYAMVTGTLLLAPVGIPASIGEIGKLTASDWGWLAFLAFGCSTYAYTVWFYALGKMPASSLAPWVYFVPVSAIVWSAFVLGEHITAFVALGGVMVLGGVILAERVGQPSARAPVPVQPGIAPRR
;
A
#
# COMPACT_ATOMS: atom_id res chain seq x y z
N MET A 1 40.04 18.22 -39.21
CA MET A 1 39.36 17.41 -38.18
C MET A 1 40.03 17.71 -36.85
N THR A 2 39.43 18.58 -36.05
CA THR A 2 40.04 19.13 -34.84
C THR A 2 39.74 18.25 -33.64
N VAL A 3 40.68 18.20 -32.70
CA VAL A 3 40.65 17.38 -31.44
C VAL A 3 39.42 17.61 -30.55
N SER A 4 38.61 18.59 -30.90
CA SER A 4 37.36 18.97 -30.20
C SER A 4 36.20 17.97 -30.43
N ASP A 5 36.16 17.24 -31.54
CA ASP A 5 35.04 16.38 -31.94
C ASP A 5 35.00 15.01 -31.25
N ARG A 6 36.12 14.56 -30.65
CA ARG A 6 36.20 13.25 -29.99
C ARG A 6 35.69 13.24 -28.53
N ARG A 7 35.51 14.41 -27.89
CA ARG A 7 35.01 14.47 -26.49
C ARG A 7 33.50 14.51 -26.36
N SER A 8 32.76 14.82 -27.42
CA SER A 8 31.30 14.88 -27.39
C SER A 8 30.60 13.51 -27.56
N ILE A 9 31.25 12.55 -28.19
CA ILE A 9 30.67 11.23 -28.48
C ILE A 9 30.70 10.29 -27.27
N GLY A 10 31.67 10.44 -26.36
CA GLY A 10 31.79 9.59 -25.17
C GLY A 10 30.86 9.92 -24.01
N ALA A 11 30.41 11.16 -23.88
CA ALA A 11 29.58 11.59 -22.76
C ALA A 11 28.06 11.27 -22.95
N GLY A 12 27.61 11.14 -24.20
CA GLY A 12 26.22 10.82 -24.54
C GLY A 12 25.90 9.35 -24.35
N THR A 13 26.80 8.48 -24.72
CA THR A 13 26.59 7.02 -24.64
C THR A 13 26.60 6.49 -23.22
N GLY A 14 27.46 7.00 -22.35
CA GLY A 14 27.47 6.64 -20.92
C GLY A 14 26.20 7.04 -20.19
N ARG A 15 25.67 8.24 -20.47
CA ARG A 15 24.39 8.69 -19.86
C ARG A 15 23.17 7.92 -20.40
N GLN A 16 23.16 7.55 -21.67
CA GLN A 16 22.11 6.71 -22.25
C GLN A 16 22.16 5.28 -21.71
N TYR A 17 23.36 4.70 -21.58
CA TYR A 17 23.56 3.36 -21.03
C TYR A 17 23.13 3.30 -19.56
N ILE A 18 23.51 4.26 -18.73
CA ILE A 18 23.10 4.35 -17.32
C ILE A 18 21.58 4.60 -17.19
N ARG A 19 20.96 5.37 -18.10
CA ARG A 19 19.49 5.53 -18.16
C ARG A 19 18.79 4.22 -18.57
N GLY A 20 19.34 3.47 -19.49
CA GLY A 20 18.79 2.17 -19.94
C GLY A 20 18.85 1.12 -18.83
N VAL A 21 19.98 0.98 -18.14
CA VAL A 21 20.15 0.04 -17.02
C VAL A 21 19.23 0.40 -15.85
N ARG A 22 19.07 1.69 -15.51
CA ARG A 22 18.14 2.13 -14.47
C ARG A 22 16.67 1.90 -14.82
N ARG A 23 16.30 1.94 -16.10
CA ARG A 23 14.93 1.70 -16.56
C ARG A 23 14.56 0.23 -16.50
N ASN A 24 15.53 -0.69 -16.65
CA ASN A 24 15.33 -2.14 -16.59
C ASN A 24 15.29 -2.67 -15.13
N LEU A 25 15.84 -1.94 -14.15
CA LEU A 25 15.82 -2.35 -12.74
C LEU A 25 14.50 -2.05 -12.02
N LEU A 26 13.72 -1.06 -12.49
CA LEU A 26 12.50 -0.65 -11.80
C LEU A 26 11.43 -1.75 -11.71
N PRO A 27 11.11 -2.50 -12.78
CA PRO A 27 10.22 -3.66 -12.69
C PRO A 27 10.71 -4.72 -11.71
N LEU A 28 12.02 -4.98 -11.68
CA LEU A 28 12.60 -5.94 -10.73
C LEU A 28 12.44 -5.46 -9.27
N LEU A 29 12.70 -4.18 -9.00
CA LEU A 29 12.48 -3.59 -7.68
C LEU A 29 11.00 -3.65 -7.28
N LEU A 30 10.08 -3.39 -8.21
CA LEU A 30 8.64 -3.51 -7.95
C LEU A 30 8.24 -4.96 -7.67
N ALA A 31 8.80 -5.93 -8.40
CA ALA A 31 8.56 -7.34 -8.14
C ALA A 31 9.00 -7.73 -6.72
N THR A 32 10.16 -7.23 -6.23
CA THR A 32 10.57 -7.47 -4.83
C THR A 32 9.60 -6.85 -3.82
N VAL A 33 9.06 -5.67 -4.09
CA VAL A 33 8.03 -5.05 -3.25
C VAL A 33 6.78 -5.94 -3.16
N ILE A 34 6.31 -6.46 -4.29
CA ILE A 34 5.14 -7.34 -4.36
C ILE A 34 5.37 -8.63 -3.56
N VAL A 35 6.55 -9.24 -3.74
CA VAL A 35 6.93 -10.45 -2.99
C VAL A 35 6.95 -10.17 -1.48
N LEU A 36 7.54 -9.07 -1.06
CA LEU A 36 7.60 -8.68 0.35
C LEU A 36 6.20 -8.39 0.91
N TRP A 37 5.36 -7.65 0.18
CA TRP A 37 4.00 -7.36 0.65
C TRP A 37 3.12 -8.61 0.75
N GLY A 38 3.26 -9.57 -0.18
CA GLY A 38 2.59 -10.86 -0.06
C GLY A 38 3.04 -11.62 1.20
N GLY A 39 4.36 -11.66 1.46
CA GLY A 39 4.91 -12.28 2.66
C GLY A 39 4.52 -11.58 3.96
N ALA A 40 4.10 -10.31 3.92
CA ALA A 40 3.65 -9.59 5.11
C ALA A 40 2.43 -10.24 5.77
N PHE A 41 1.47 -10.75 4.98
CA PHE A 41 0.29 -11.45 5.49
C PHE A 41 0.69 -12.74 6.23
N VAL A 42 1.62 -13.50 5.67
CA VAL A 42 2.15 -14.71 6.33
C VAL A 42 2.91 -14.36 7.62
N ALA A 43 3.74 -13.35 7.60
CA ALA A 43 4.47 -12.88 8.78
C ALA A 43 3.52 -12.46 9.91
N ILE A 44 2.45 -11.71 9.59
CA ILE A 44 1.42 -11.33 10.56
C ILE A 44 0.70 -12.57 11.08
N ARG A 45 0.30 -13.48 10.20
CA ARG A 45 -0.40 -14.74 10.57
C ARG A 45 0.42 -15.61 11.52
N ILE A 46 1.75 -15.59 11.41
CA ILE A 46 2.64 -16.29 12.34
C ILE A 46 2.66 -15.52 13.69
N LEU A 47 2.95 -14.24 13.65
CA LEU A 47 3.16 -13.43 14.86
C LEU A 47 1.90 -13.31 15.74
N VAL A 48 0.69 -13.27 15.16
CA VAL A 48 -0.56 -13.18 15.96
C VAL A 48 -0.86 -14.43 16.79
N ARG A 49 -0.08 -15.50 16.62
CA ARG A 49 -0.17 -16.70 17.48
C ARG A 49 0.50 -16.51 18.82
N ASP A 50 1.57 -15.68 18.86
CA ASP A 50 2.46 -15.56 20.00
C ASP A 50 2.32 -14.23 20.75
N VAL A 51 1.99 -13.15 20.01
CA VAL A 51 1.81 -11.81 20.58
C VAL A 51 0.56 -11.11 20.02
N SER A 52 0.09 -10.11 20.76
CA SER A 52 -1.11 -9.38 20.40
C SER A 52 -0.95 -8.55 19.10
N PRO A 53 -2.04 -8.36 18.35
CA PRO A 53 -2.07 -7.47 17.17
C PRO A 53 -1.51 -6.07 17.45
N LEU A 54 -1.71 -5.59 18.68
CA LEU A 54 -1.26 -4.28 19.12
C LEU A 54 0.26 -4.21 19.25
N THR A 55 0.86 -5.23 19.88
CA THR A 55 2.32 -5.37 20.02
C THR A 55 2.99 -5.48 18.64
N ILE A 56 2.45 -6.31 17.74
CA ILE A 56 2.97 -6.43 16.37
C ILE A 56 2.96 -5.08 15.67
N ALA A 57 1.82 -4.38 15.67
CA ALA A 57 1.69 -3.08 15.02
C ALA A 57 2.67 -2.07 15.62
N PHE A 58 2.75 -1.98 16.94
CA PHE A 58 3.59 -1.00 17.62
C PHE A 58 5.08 -1.24 17.34
N LEU A 59 5.59 -2.45 17.61
CA LEU A 59 7.00 -2.78 17.40
C LEU A 59 7.41 -2.65 15.93
N ARG A 60 6.56 -3.13 15.01
CA ARG A 60 6.76 -2.95 13.57
C ARG A 60 6.94 -1.48 13.21
N PHE A 61 6.05 -0.59 13.69
CA PHE A 61 6.09 0.81 13.28
C PHE A 61 7.13 1.65 14.03
N VAL A 62 7.55 1.26 15.22
CA VAL A 62 8.76 1.79 15.86
C VAL A 62 9.98 1.54 14.97
N LEU A 63 10.21 0.28 14.59
CA LEU A 63 11.33 -0.10 13.73
C LEU A 63 11.22 0.54 12.34
N THR A 64 10.02 0.58 11.75
CA THR A 64 9.77 1.26 10.46
C THR A 64 10.07 2.75 10.54
N SER A 65 9.64 3.42 11.60
CA SER A 65 9.88 4.86 11.80
C SER A 65 11.37 5.15 11.90
N ILE A 66 12.13 4.34 12.65
CA ILE A 66 13.60 4.44 12.70
C ILE A 66 14.18 4.25 11.30
N GLY A 67 13.80 3.21 10.58
CA GLY A 67 14.29 2.93 9.23
C GLY A 67 14.00 4.07 8.25
N LEU A 68 12.78 4.60 8.23
CA LEU A 68 12.40 5.72 7.35
C LEU A 68 13.11 7.04 7.71
N VAL A 69 13.32 7.31 9.00
CA VAL A 69 14.09 8.48 9.44
C VAL A 69 15.54 8.36 8.98
N VAL A 70 16.15 7.17 9.08
CA VAL A 70 17.50 6.92 8.54
C VAL A 70 17.53 7.12 7.02
N VAL A 71 16.59 6.53 6.28
CA VAL A 71 16.50 6.73 4.82
C VAL A 71 16.32 8.21 4.47
N MET A 72 15.46 8.92 5.19
CA MET A 72 15.24 10.35 4.95
C MET A 72 16.49 11.19 5.27
N SER A 73 17.24 10.85 6.32
CA SER A 73 18.48 11.58 6.68
C SER A 73 19.61 11.33 5.67
N VAL A 74 19.67 10.14 5.06
CA VAL A 74 20.63 9.83 3.99
C VAL A 74 20.22 10.45 2.65
N ALA A 75 18.94 10.34 2.27
CA ALA A 75 18.42 10.86 1.01
C ALA A 75 18.35 12.39 0.96
N ARG A 76 18.31 13.05 2.11
CA ARG A 76 18.29 14.52 2.29
C ARG A 76 17.33 15.22 1.32
N PRO A 77 16.04 14.85 1.27
CA PRO A 77 15.10 15.55 0.40
C PRO A 77 15.01 17.04 0.78
N PRO A 78 14.68 17.96 -0.17
CA PRO A 78 14.60 19.40 0.10
C PRO A 78 13.79 19.70 1.35
N ALA A 79 14.33 20.49 2.27
CA ALA A 79 13.69 20.79 3.55
C ALA A 79 12.42 21.63 3.34
N LYS A 80 11.28 21.11 3.80
CA LYS A 80 10.00 21.81 3.82
C LYS A 80 9.25 21.45 5.11
N ALA A 81 9.09 22.43 5.99
CA ALA A 81 8.35 22.25 7.23
C ALA A 81 6.87 21.97 6.94
N ILE A 82 6.24 21.15 7.78
CA ILE A 82 4.79 20.93 7.71
C ILE A 82 4.08 22.21 8.20
N GLU A 83 3.19 22.73 7.38
CA GLU A 83 2.37 23.89 7.74
C GLU A 83 1.36 23.50 8.82
N ARG A 84 1.08 24.45 9.73
CA ARG A 84 0.13 24.20 10.84
C ARG A 84 -1.24 23.73 10.38
N ALA A 85 -1.73 24.23 9.25
CA ALA A 85 -3.00 23.86 8.65
C ALA A 85 -3.06 22.38 8.14
N ASP A 86 -1.91 21.75 7.90
CA ASP A 86 -1.84 20.37 7.40
C ASP A 86 -1.63 19.33 8.52
N TRP A 87 -1.38 19.76 9.76
CA TRP A 87 -1.24 18.85 10.90
C TRP A 87 -2.45 17.93 11.13
N PRO A 88 -3.71 18.41 11.08
CA PRO A 88 -4.87 17.51 11.21
C PRO A 88 -4.91 16.41 10.15
N LYS A 89 -4.53 16.73 8.89
CA LYS A 89 -4.43 15.75 7.81
C LYS A 89 -3.31 14.76 8.07
N LEU A 90 -2.16 15.22 8.57
CA LEU A 90 -1.04 14.34 8.92
C LEU A 90 -1.41 13.38 10.05
N LEU A 91 -2.10 13.86 11.10
CA LEU A 91 -2.65 13.02 12.17
C LEU A 91 -3.61 11.97 11.61
N LEU A 92 -4.51 12.37 10.70
CA LEU A 92 -5.44 11.44 10.04
C LEU A 92 -4.68 10.40 9.19
N LEU A 93 -3.63 10.79 8.48
CA LEU A 93 -2.79 9.86 7.73
C LEU A 93 -2.11 8.84 8.66
N GLY A 94 -1.51 9.29 9.76
CA GLY A 94 -0.92 8.40 10.76
C GLY A 94 -1.96 7.46 11.39
N PHE A 95 -3.13 8.00 11.74
CA PHE A 95 -4.23 7.21 12.31
C PHE A 95 -4.75 6.16 11.32
N CYS A 96 -5.11 6.55 10.10
CA CYS A 96 -5.62 5.61 9.10
C CYS A 96 -4.54 4.63 8.62
N GLY A 97 -3.34 5.12 8.29
CA GLY A 97 -2.28 4.31 7.67
C GLY A 97 -1.55 3.39 8.64
N VAL A 98 -1.46 3.75 9.92
CA VAL A 98 -0.76 2.94 10.94
C VAL A 98 -1.75 2.30 11.91
N VAL A 99 -2.58 3.09 12.57
CA VAL A 99 -3.43 2.56 13.65
C VAL A 99 -4.54 1.69 13.07
N VAL A 100 -5.44 2.26 12.28
CA VAL A 100 -6.64 1.53 11.81
C VAL A 100 -6.26 0.41 10.86
N TYR A 101 -5.47 0.70 9.83
CA TYR A 101 -5.09 -0.30 8.82
C TYR A 101 -4.44 -1.53 9.45
N HIS A 102 -3.38 -1.31 10.25
CA HIS A 102 -2.59 -2.43 10.76
C HIS A 102 -3.25 -3.13 11.95
N LEU A 103 -3.96 -2.43 12.81
CA LEU A 103 -4.72 -3.11 13.86
C LEU A 103 -5.86 -3.94 13.28
N ALA A 104 -6.59 -3.42 12.31
CA ALA A 104 -7.66 -4.17 11.65
C ALA A 104 -7.13 -5.41 10.93
N LEU A 105 -6.02 -5.28 10.21
CA LEU A 105 -5.39 -6.40 9.52
C LEU A 105 -4.86 -7.45 10.51
N ASN A 106 -4.03 -7.02 11.46
CA ASN A 106 -3.41 -7.94 12.43
C ASN A 106 -4.47 -8.65 13.30
N TYR A 107 -5.51 -7.92 13.74
CA TYR A 107 -6.61 -8.51 14.49
C TYR A 107 -7.41 -9.50 13.65
N GLY A 108 -7.72 -9.14 12.42
CA GLY A 108 -8.46 -10.02 11.51
C GLY A 108 -7.70 -11.30 11.20
N GLU A 109 -6.38 -11.24 11.00
CA GLU A 109 -5.54 -12.39 10.71
C GLU A 109 -5.37 -13.38 11.88
N GLN A 110 -5.84 -13.05 13.08
CA GLN A 110 -6.01 -14.06 14.13
C GLN A 110 -7.07 -15.12 13.78
N TYR A 111 -8.05 -14.74 12.94
CA TYR A 111 -9.26 -15.53 12.70
C TYR A 111 -9.44 -15.95 11.24
N VAL A 112 -8.71 -15.36 10.31
CA VAL A 112 -8.76 -15.68 8.88
C VAL A 112 -7.36 -16.04 8.35
N SER A 113 -7.30 -16.77 7.24
CA SER A 113 -6.05 -17.12 6.57
C SER A 113 -5.38 -15.92 5.91
N ALA A 114 -4.07 -16.01 5.69
CA ALA A 114 -3.28 -14.94 5.09
C ALA A 114 -3.70 -14.66 3.62
N ASP A 115 -4.03 -15.72 2.86
CA ASP A 115 -4.52 -15.62 1.49
C ASP A 115 -5.87 -14.87 1.44
N LEU A 116 -6.82 -15.23 2.32
CA LEU A 116 -8.12 -14.56 2.41
C LEU A 116 -7.98 -13.10 2.81
N ALA A 117 -7.17 -12.77 3.81
CA ALA A 117 -6.91 -11.40 4.23
C ALA A 117 -6.32 -10.57 3.07
N SER A 118 -5.36 -11.13 2.31
CA SER A 118 -4.74 -10.45 1.16
C SER A 118 -5.73 -10.13 0.05
N LEU A 119 -6.67 -11.05 -0.22
CA LEU A 119 -7.72 -10.86 -1.23
C LEU A 119 -8.75 -9.81 -0.81
N ILE A 120 -9.12 -9.76 0.49
CA ILE A 120 -9.98 -8.68 1.02
C ILE A 120 -9.27 -7.34 0.88
N VAL A 121 -7.99 -7.26 1.21
CA VAL A 121 -7.20 -6.01 1.07
C VAL A 121 -7.05 -5.60 -0.40
N ALA A 122 -7.02 -6.55 -1.34
CA ALA A 122 -7.00 -6.25 -2.78
C ALA A 122 -8.24 -5.48 -3.28
N SER A 123 -9.32 -5.40 -2.49
CA SER A 123 -10.48 -4.51 -2.78
C SER A 123 -10.18 -3.01 -2.56
N MET A 124 -9.01 -2.66 -2.05
CA MET A 124 -8.59 -1.28 -1.77
C MET A 124 -8.87 -0.27 -2.91
N PRO A 125 -8.56 -0.55 -4.19
CA PRO A 125 -8.84 0.39 -5.28
C PRO A 125 -10.34 0.70 -5.43
N VAL A 126 -11.21 -0.26 -5.09
CA VAL A 126 -12.66 -0.05 -5.07
C VAL A 126 -13.03 0.97 -3.99
N MET A 127 -12.47 0.82 -2.79
CA MET A 127 -12.70 1.77 -1.70
C MET A 127 -12.17 3.17 -2.04
N VAL A 128 -11.00 3.24 -2.70
CA VAL A 128 -10.44 4.51 -3.22
C VAL A 128 -11.40 5.14 -4.24
N ALA A 129 -11.97 4.36 -5.17
CA ALA A 129 -12.91 4.87 -6.18
C ALA A 129 -14.19 5.42 -5.54
N LEU A 130 -14.75 4.70 -4.57
CA LEU A 130 -15.95 5.14 -3.83
C LEU A 130 -15.69 6.44 -3.07
N LEU A 131 -14.58 6.54 -2.35
CA LEU A 131 -14.23 7.74 -1.60
C LEU A 131 -13.88 8.92 -2.52
N SER A 132 -13.18 8.68 -3.63
CA SER A 132 -12.89 9.72 -4.62
C SER A 132 -14.18 10.28 -5.24
N ARG A 133 -15.17 9.42 -5.50
CA ARG A 133 -16.51 9.87 -5.92
C ARG A 133 -17.17 10.75 -4.87
N ALA A 134 -17.17 10.29 -3.61
CA ALA A 134 -17.86 10.97 -2.52
C ALA A 134 -17.21 12.32 -2.14
N PHE A 135 -15.88 12.39 -2.11
CA PHE A 135 -15.14 13.54 -1.55
C PHE A 135 -14.46 14.43 -2.61
N LEU A 136 -14.15 13.88 -3.78
CA LEU A 136 -13.49 14.63 -4.86
C LEU A 136 -14.45 14.90 -6.04
N GLY A 137 -15.68 14.40 -6.00
CA GLY A 137 -16.65 14.57 -7.06
C GLY A 137 -16.27 13.90 -8.39
N GLU A 138 -15.39 12.89 -8.37
CA GLU A 138 -14.96 12.19 -9.58
C GLU A 138 -16.15 11.41 -10.19
N ASP A 139 -16.36 11.55 -11.50
CA ASP A 139 -17.43 10.81 -12.17
C ASP A 139 -17.11 9.33 -12.29
N VAL A 140 -18.11 8.52 -11.99
CA VAL A 140 -18.05 7.05 -12.06
C VAL A 140 -19.05 6.59 -13.12
N ASN A 141 -18.56 6.11 -14.26
CA ASN A 141 -19.41 5.59 -15.31
C ASN A 141 -20.00 4.21 -14.97
N ALA A 142 -20.97 3.74 -15.78
CA ALA A 142 -21.68 2.48 -15.52
C ALA A 142 -20.74 1.26 -15.45
N THR A 143 -19.70 1.21 -16.28
CA THR A 143 -18.72 0.10 -16.28
C THR A 143 -17.89 0.09 -15.01
N ARG A 144 -17.52 1.25 -14.51
CA ARG A 144 -16.81 1.38 -13.23
C ARG A 144 -17.69 0.94 -12.07
N TRP A 145 -18.99 1.30 -12.08
CA TRP A 145 -19.97 0.81 -11.11
C TRP A 145 -20.14 -0.71 -11.16
N ALA A 146 -20.19 -1.30 -12.36
CA ALA A 146 -20.25 -2.77 -12.51
C ALA A 146 -19.00 -3.46 -11.92
N GLY A 147 -17.80 -2.89 -12.17
CA GLY A 147 -16.56 -3.38 -11.57
C GLY A 147 -16.55 -3.28 -10.04
N ILE A 148 -17.01 -2.16 -9.49
CA ILE A 148 -17.17 -1.95 -8.05
C ILE A 148 -18.14 -2.99 -7.45
N ALA A 149 -19.30 -3.19 -8.06
CA ALA A 149 -20.30 -4.16 -7.61
C ALA A 149 -19.75 -5.58 -7.63
N LEU A 150 -19.04 -5.97 -8.70
CA LEU A 150 -18.40 -7.28 -8.82
C LEU A 150 -17.33 -7.49 -7.74
N ALA A 151 -16.47 -6.51 -7.50
CA ALA A 151 -15.44 -6.60 -6.47
C ALA A 151 -16.04 -6.71 -5.05
N LEU A 152 -17.07 -5.92 -4.73
CA LEU A 152 -17.76 -6.00 -3.45
C LEU A 152 -18.48 -7.35 -3.29
N ALA A 153 -19.12 -7.88 -4.34
CA ALA A 153 -19.69 -9.22 -4.31
C ALA A 153 -18.61 -10.29 -4.05
N GLY A 154 -17.43 -10.15 -4.65
CA GLY A 154 -16.28 -11.00 -4.38
C GLY A 154 -15.83 -10.95 -2.91
N VAL A 155 -15.76 -9.76 -2.31
CA VAL A 155 -15.46 -9.61 -0.88
C VAL A 155 -16.51 -10.30 -0.02
N LEU A 156 -17.80 -10.21 -0.35
CA LEU A 156 -18.86 -10.92 0.36
C LEU A 156 -18.71 -12.44 0.24
N VAL A 157 -18.38 -12.96 -0.95
CA VAL A 157 -18.06 -14.38 -1.14
C VAL A 157 -16.89 -14.82 -0.25
N LEU A 158 -15.81 -14.03 -0.18
CA LEU A 158 -14.68 -14.32 0.69
C LEU A 158 -15.09 -14.32 2.18
N ILE A 159 -15.86 -13.35 2.62
CA ILE A 159 -16.31 -13.24 4.02
C ILE A 159 -17.22 -14.41 4.40
N PHE A 160 -18.22 -14.71 3.61
CA PHE A 160 -19.27 -15.67 4.00
C PHE A 160 -18.94 -17.11 3.61
N LEU A 161 -18.24 -17.35 2.52
CA LEU A 161 -17.96 -18.68 2.00
C LEU A 161 -16.48 -19.08 2.10
N GLY A 162 -15.56 -18.11 1.99
CA GLY A 162 -14.11 -18.33 2.09
C GLY A 162 -13.65 -18.72 3.50
N THR A 163 -14.40 -18.33 4.53
CA THR A 163 -14.10 -18.67 5.94
C THR A 163 -14.48 -20.08 6.36
N GLY A 164 -14.82 -20.98 5.43
CA GLY A 164 -15.05 -22.39 5.71
C GLY A 164 -16.49 -22.89 5.59
N GLY A 165 -17.38 -22.14 4.93
CA GLY A 165 -18.70 -22.58 4.42
C GLY A 165 -19.65 -23.20 5.44
N ALA A 166 -19.59 -24.50 5.64
CA ALA A 166 -20.55 -25.25 6.45
C ALA A 166 -20.46 -25.02 7.98
N HIS A 167 -19.37 -24.45 8.46
CA HIS A 167 -19.15 -24.09 9.86
C HIS A 167 -18.73 -22.62 9.97
N LEU A 168 -19.70 -21.73 9.76
CA LEU A 168 -19.53 -20.29 9.98
C LEU A 168 -19.22 -20.04 11.47
N HIS A 169 -17.94 -20.11 11.84
CA HIS A 169 -17.53 -19.65 13.14
C HIS A 169 -17.68 -18.16 13.19
N ALA A 170 -18.52 -17.65 14.12
CA ALA A 170 -18.76 -16.21 14.29
C ALA A 170 -17.44 -15.40 14.37
N LYS A 171 -16.38 -15.99 14.95
CA LYS A 171 -15.05 -15.38 15.04
C LYS A 171 -14.40 -15.15 13.66
N SER A 172 -14.51 -16.12 12.73
CA SER A 172 -13.94 -15.98 11.37
C SER A 172 -14.67 -14.92 10.56
N LEU A 173 -16.00 -14.85 10.68
CA LEU A 173 -16.80 -13.77 10.06
C LEU A 173 -16.41 -12.40 10.61
N THR A 174 -16.31 -12.30 11.95
CA THR A 174 -15.87 -11.06 12.59
C THR A 174 -14.46 -10.67 12.12
N GLY A 175 -13.54 -11.63 12.07
CA GLY A 175 -12.17 -11.38 11.58
C GLY A 175 -12.16 -10.85 10.16
N ALA A 176 -12.89 -11.50 9.23
CA ALA A 176 -12.97 -11.07 7.84
C ALA A 176 -13.62 -9.67 7.70
N ALA A 177 -14.70 -9.41 8.45
CA ALA A 177 -15.35 -8.09 8.47
C ALA A 177 -14.42 -6.99 9.00
N VAL A 178 -13.61 -7.29 10.04
CA VAL A 178 -12.62 -6.36 10.56
C VAL A 178 -11.52 -6.08 9.53
N VAL A 179 -11.07 -7.08 8.76
CA VAL A 179 -10.07 -6.85 7.70
C VAL A 179 -10.56 -5.83 6.68
N VAL A 180 -11.87 -5.70 6.39
CA VAL A 180 -12.40 -4.68 5.46
C VAL A 180 -12.10 -3.25 5.90
N LEU A 181 -11.89 -3.01 7.19
CA LEU A 181 -11.48 -1.69 7.69
C LEU A 181 -10.09 -1.29 7.17
N ALA A 182 -9.21 -2.26 6.92
CA ALA A 182 -7.87 -1.99 6.42
C ALA A 182 -7.87 -1.33 5.02
N PRO A 183 -8.46 -1.90 3.95
CA PRO A 183 -8.54 -1.25 2.65
C PRO A 183 -9.32 0.06 2.70
N THR A 184 -10.32 0.19 3.58
CA THR A 184 -11.07 1.44 3.76
C THR A 184 -10.18 2.53 4.37
N ALA A 185 -9.44 2.23 5.43
CA ALA A 185 -8.50 3.16 6.05
C ALA A 185 -7.39 3.59 5.09
N TRP A 186 -6.88 2.66 4.29
CA TRP A 186 -5.88 2.98 3.26
C TRP A 186 -6.47 3.84 2.13
N ALA A 187 -7.72 3.66 1.79
CA ALA A 187 -8.38 4.51 0.80
C ALA A 187 -8.50 5.96 1.31
N ILE A 188 -8.87 6.15 2.58
CA ILE A 188 -8.86 7.48 3.22
C ILE A 188 -7.44 8.06 3.20
N TYR A 189 -6.44 7.27 3.61
CA TYR A 189 -5.03 7.66 3.54
C TYR A 189 -4.65 8.13 2.13
N THR A 190 -5.00 7.38 1.10
CA THR A 190 -4.66 7.67 -0.29
C THR A 190 -5.28 8.99 -0.76
N VAL A 191 -6.58 9.18 -0.52
CA VAL A 191 -7.31 10.39 -0.93
C VAL A 191 -6.76 11.63 -0.23
N VAL A 192 -6.55 11.55 1.10
CA VAL A 192 -6.03 12.67 1.90
C VAL A 192 -4.57 12.97 1.60
N SER A 193 -3.74 11.96 1.30
CA SER A 193 -2.32 12.16 1.00
C SER A 193 -2.08 12.81 -0.37
N LYS A 194 -2.97 12.62 -1.34
CA LYS A 194 -2.79 13.08 -2.73
C LYS A 194 -2.34 14.54 -2.86
N PRO A 195 -3.00 15.54 -2.28
CA PRO A 195 -2.54 16.93 -2.33
C PRO A 195 -1.26 17.17 -1.53
N LEU A 196 -1.05 16.44 -0.42
CA LEU A 196 0.10 16.61 0.45
C LEU A 196 1.39 16.05 -0.13
N VAL A 197 1.31 14.96 -0.91
CA VAL A 197 2.46 14.40 -1.64
C VAL A 197 3.06 15.43 -2.59
N SER A 198 2.22 16.16 -3.34
CA SER A 198 2.68 17.22 -4.24
C SER A 198 3.35 18.37 -3.49
N LYS A 199 2.89 18.66 -2.27
CA LYS A 199 3.36 19.77 -1.44
C LYS A 199 4.67 19.45 -0.70
N TYR A 200 4.80 18.23 -0.15
CA TYR A 200 5.89 17.85 0.76
C TYR A 200 6.84 16.79 0.20
N GLY A 201 6.49 16.16 -0.92
CA GLY A 201 7.19 15.01 -1.46
C GLY A 201 6.81 13.69 -0.77
N ALA A 202 6.84 12.60 -1.53
CA ALA A 202 6.34 11.30 -1.08
C ALA A 202 7.12 10.75 0.13
N LEU A 203 8.45 10.66 0.06
CA LEU A 203 9.27 10.10 1.15
C LEU A 203 9.06 10.84 2.48
N ARG A 204 9.06 12.18 2.43
CA ARG A 204 8.87 13.01 3.63
C ARG A 204 7.48 12.83 4.24
N LEU A 205 6.43 12.90 3.40
CA LEU A 205 5.07 12.74 3.88
C LEU A 205 4.87 11.36 4.52
N THR A 206 5.38 10.31 3.87
CA THR A 206 5.29 8.94 4.42
C THR A 206 6.05 8.82 5.72
N THR A 207 7.29 9.32 5.80
CA THR A 207 8.06 9.28 7.06
C THR A 207 7.29 9.97 8.19
N TYR A 208 6.77 11.17 7.94
CA TYR A 208 5.99 11.90 8.96
C TYR A 208 4.68 11.19 9.33
N ALA A 209 3.95 10.64 8.36
CA ALA A 209 2.73 9.89 8.63
C ALA A 209 3.01 8.63 9.45
N MET A 210 4.07 7.87 9.14
CA MET A 210 4.43 6.66 9.89
C MET A 210 4.89 7.00 11.31
N VAL A 211 5.75 8.02 11.49
CA VAL A 211 6.18 8.49 12.82
C VAL A 211 4.97 8.98 13.63
N THR A 212 4.11 9.79 13.03
CA THR A 212 2.89 10.29 13.70
C THR A 212 1.97 9.15 14.10
N GLY A 213 1.74 8.16 13.22
CA GLY A 213 0.94 6.99 13.53
C GLY A 213 1.56 6.13 14.64
N THR A 214 2.88 5.99 14.67
CA THR A 214 3.61 5.31 15.76
C THR A 214 3.40 6.03 17.09
N LEU A 215 3.49 7.35 17.10
CA LEU A 215 3.25 8.16 18.30
C LEU A 215 1.79 8.07 18.77
N LEU A 216 0.81 8.04 17.85
CA LEU A 216 -0.60 7.82 18.19
C LEU A 216 -0.85 6.43 18.77
N LEU A 217 -0.11 5.42 18.33
CA LEU A 217 -0.21 4.06 18.84
C LEU A 217 0.53 3.87 20.19
N ALA A 218 1.52 4.72 20.49
CA ALA A 218 2.40 4.56 21.66
C ALA A 218 1.68 4.45 23.02
N PRO A 219 0.62 5.26 23.33
CA PRO A 219 -0.05 5.20 24.62
C PRO A 219 -0.60 3.81 24.99
N VAL A 220 -1.03 3.04 23.98
CA VAL A 220 -1.55 1.68 24.14
C VAL A 220 -0.53 0.61 23.74
N GLY A 221 0.31 0.90 22.76
CA GLY A 221 1.31 -0.03 22.25
C GLY A 221 2.48 -0.27 23.21
N ILE A 222 2.93 0.75 23.92
CA ILE A 222 4.02 0.61 24.91
C ILE A 222 3.61 -0.35 26.04
N PRO A 223 2.47 -0.14 26.76
CA PRO A 223 2.06 -1.07 27.81
C PRO A 223 1.87 -2.51 27.32
N ALA A 224 1.23 -2.70 26.15
CA ALA A 224 1.06 -4.02 25.56
C ALA A 224 2.40 -4.71 25.27
N SER A 225 3.33 -3.97 24.67
CA SER A 225 4.64 -4.51 24.26
C SER A 225 5.53 -4.87 25.47
N ILE A 226 5.51 -4.07 26.54
CA ILE A 226 6.27 -4.37 27.75
C ILE A 226 5.87 -5.74 28.33
N GLY A 227 4.56 -6.06 28.34
CA GLY A 227 4.07 -7.35 28.83
C GLY A 227 4.35 -8.54 27.92
N GLU A 228 4.68 -8.31 26.65
CA GLU A 228 4.80 -9.35 25.62
C GLU A 228 6.21 -9.49 25.02
N ILE A 229 7.05 -8.45 25.09
CA ILE A 229 8.37 -8.42 24.43
C ILE A 229 9.28 -9.56 24.88
N GLY A 230 9.15 -10.00 26.14
CA GLY A 230 9.89 -11.13 26.69
C GLY A 230 9.43 -12.50 26.18
N LYS A 231 8.28 -12.58 25.52
CA LYS A 231 7.75 -13.82 24.90
C LYS A 231 8.25 -14.02 23.48
N LEU A 232 8.74 -12.94 22.83
CA LEU A 232 9.20 -12.98 21.47
C LEU A 232 10.45 -13.84 21.33
N THR A 233 10.37 -14.84 20.48
CA THR A 233 11.49 -15.70 20.08
C THR A 233 12.38 -14.99 19.06
N ALA A 234 13.56 -15.55 18.78
CA ALA A 234 14.43 -15.05 17.71
C ALA A 234 13.73 -15.08 16.34
N SER A 235 12.85 -16.08 16.11
CA SER A 235 12.03 -16.17 14.91
C SER A 235 11.06 -14.99 14.80
N ASP A 236 10.38 -14.64 15.88
CA ASP A 236 9.41 -13.53 15.92
C ASP A 236 10.09 -12.19 15.65
N TRP A 237 11.25 -11.97 16.22
CA TRP A 237 12.08 -10.81 15.91
C TRP A 237 12.51 -10.78 14.43
N GLY A 238 12.78 -11.94 13.83
CA GLY A 238 13.06 -12.07 12.40
C GLY A 238 11.86 -11.64 11.56
N TRP A 239 10.65 -12.11 11.90
CA TRP A 239 9.41 -11.71 11.21
C TRP A 239 9.06 -10.23 11.42
N LEU A 240 9.26 -9.69 12.63
CA LEU A 240 9.08 -8.26 12.90
C LEU A 240 10.07 -7.40 12.09
N ALA A 241 11.34 -7.80 12.01
CA ALA A 241 12.35 -7.14 11.19
C ALA A 241 11.99 -7.20 9.69
N PHE A 242 11.51 -8.34 9.21
CA PHE A 242 11.01 -8.51 7.85
C PHE A 242 9.84 -7.54 7.56
N LEU A 243 8.86 -7.46 8.47
CA LEU A 243 7.73 -6.53 8.33
C LEU A 243 8.19 -5.06 8.37
N ALA A 244 9.08 -4.71 9.28
CA ALA A 244 9.50 -3.32 9.48
C ALA A 244 10.45 -2.83 8.38
N PHE A 245 11.50 -3.59 8.10
CA PHE A 245 12.55 -3.15 7.16
C PHE A 245 12.26 -3.58 5.73
N GLY A 246 11.78 -4.81 5.51
CA GLY A 246 11.42 -5.33 4.20
C GLY A 246 10.10 -4.73 3.69
N CYS A 247 9.01 -5.08 4.37
CA CYS A 247 7.66 -4.75 3.89
C CYS A 247 7.27 -3.27 4.07
N SER A 248 7.91 -2.54 5.00
CA SER A 248 7.59 -1.14 5.25
C SER A 248 8.71 -0.21 4.77
N THR A 249 9.88 -0.19 5.42
CA THR A 249 10.93 0.78 5.09
C THR A 249 11.42 0.65 3.64
N TYR A 250 11.86 -0.54 3.22
CA TYR A 250 12.33 -0.77 1.86
C TYR A 250 11.19 -0.63 0.85
N ALA A 251 10.09 -1.37 1.04
CA ALA A 251 9.02 -1.42 0.07
C ALA A 251 8.36 -0.05 -0.16
N TYR A 252 8.11 0.73 0.88
CA TYR A 252 7.59 2.09 0.73
C TYR A 252 8.59 3.01 0.03
N THR A 253 9.89 2.90 0.36
CA THR A 253 10.93 3.69 -0.31
C THR A 253 10.98 3.40 -1.81
N VAL A 254 10.97 2.12 -2.20
CA VAL A 254 10.96 1.70 -3.61
C VAL A 254 9.66 2.12 -4.30
N TRP A 255 8.51 1.94 -3.65
CA TRP A 255 7.21 2.32 -4.20
C TRP A 255 7.12 3.81 -4.51
N PHE A 256 7.54 4.65 -3.57
CA PHE A 256 7.54 6.10 -3.80
C PHE A 256 8.60 6.56 -4.78
N TYR A 257 9.75 5.87 -4.84
CA TYR A 257 10.71 6.08 -5.90
C TYR A 257 10.11 5.78 -7.28
N ALA A 258 9.39 4.66 -7.41
CA ALA A 258 8.68 4.29 -8.63
C ALA A 258 7.60 5.33 -9.00
N LEU A 259 6.80 5.79 -8.02
CA LEU A 259 5.78 6.81 -8.22
C LEU A 259 6.35 8.12 -8.76
N GLY A 260 7.59 8.46 -8.37
CA GLY A 260 8.32 9.60 -8.93
C GLY A 260 8.91 9.39 -10.34
N LYS A 261 8.87 8.15 -10.88
CA LYS A 261 9.48 7.78 -12.17
C LYS A 261 8.48 7.36 -13.24
N MET A 262 7.29 6.94 -12.84
CA MET A 262 6.25 6.46 -13.75
C MET A 262 4.87 6.98 -13.33
N PRO A 263 3.90 7.04 -14.24
CA PRO A 263 2.52 7.42 -13.93
C PRO A 263 1.92 6.49 -12.88
N ALA A 264 1.12 7.04 -11.96
CA ALA A 264 0.41 6.26 -10.95
C ALA A 264 -0.47 5.16 -11.57
N SER A 265 -1.09 5.45 -12.72
CA SER A 265 -1.89 4.49 -13.49
C SER A 265 -1.11 3.28 -14.01
N SER A 266 0.21 3.42 -14.20
CA SER A 266 1.10 2.31 -14.59
C SER A 266 1.65 1.57 -13.37
N LEU A 267 1.67 2.20 -12.19
CA LEU A 267 2.14 1.62 -10.94
C LEU A 267 1.04 0.82 -10.22
N ALA A 268 -0.18 1.34 -10.21
CA ALA A 268 -1.31 0.74 -9.49
C ALA A 268 -1.55 -0.75 -9.81
N PRO A 269 -1.49 -1.21 -11.07
CA PRO A 269 -1.72 -2.63 -11.41
C PRO A 269 -0.75 -3.61 -10.74
N TRP A 270 0.44 -3.15 -10.30
CA TRP A 270 1.39 -4.01 -9.60
C TRP A 270 0.83 -4.56 -8.29
N VAL A 271 -0.04 -3.80 -7.61
CA VAL A 271 -0.66 -4.23 -6.33
C VAL A 271 -1.51 -5.49 -6.50
N TYR A 272 -2.07 -5.74 -7.69
CA TYR A 272 -2.89 -6.94 -7.95
C TYR A 272 -2.11 -8.25 -7.90
N PHE A 273 -0.79 -8.19 -7.99
CA PHE A 273 0.06 -9.38 -7.80
C PHE A 273 0.32 -9.69 -6.32
N VAL A 274 -0.02 -8.80 -5.38
CA VAL A 274 0.19 -9.02 -3.94
C VAL A 274 -0.60 -10.25 -3.44
N PRO A 275 -1.91 -10.43 -3.74
CA PRO A 275 -2.61 -11.65 -3.35
C PRO A 275 -2.01 -12.93 -3.94
N VAL A 276 -1.54 -12.87 -5.19
CA VAL A 276 -0.86 -14.02 -5.82
C VAL A 276 0.39 -14.38 -5.04
N SER A 277 1.19 -13.37 -4.68
CA SER A 277 2.37 -13.56 -3.82
C SER A 277 2.00 -14.09 -2.43
N ALA A 278 0.94 -13.56 -1.81
CA ALA A 278 0.47 -14.01 -0.49
C ALA A 278 0.04 -15.49 -0.52
N ILE A 279 -0.68 -15.91 -1.55
CA ILE A 279 -1.08 -17.30 -1.76
C ILE A 279 0.15 -18.21 -1.86
N VAL A 280 1.16 -17.81 -2.63
CA VAL A 280 2.40 -18.57 -2.77
C VAL A 280 3.11 -18.69 -1.41
N TRP A 281 3.27 -17.57 -0.70
CA TRP A 281 3.87 -17.58 0.64
C TRP A 281 3.08 -18.44 1.64
N SER A 282 1.74 -18.31 1.64
CA SER A 282 0.84 -19.06 2.52
C SER A 282 0.94 -20.58 2.29
N ALA A 283 0.94 -20.99 1.02
CA ALA A 283 1.08 -22.41 0.65
C ALA A 283 2.44 -23.00 1.10
N PHE A 284 3.55 -22.27 0.86
CA PHE A 284 4.88 -22.77 1.18
C PHE A 284 5.24 -22.67 2.68
N VAL A 285 4.80 -21.63 3.39
CA VAL A 285 5.21 -21.37 4.78
C VAL A 285 4.19 -21.90 5.78
N LEU A 286 2.90 -21.74 5.50
CA LEU A 286 1.81 -22.11 6.41
C LEU A 286 1.14 -23.44 6.06
N GLY A 287 1.36 -23.98 4.85
CA GLY A 287 0.65 -25.15 4.35
C GLY A 287 -0.85 -24.92 4.13
N GLU A 288 -1.27 -23.65 3.94
CA GLU A 288 -2.67 -23.31 3.70
C GLU A 288 -3.08 -23.72 2.28
N HIS A 289 -4.30 -24.27 2.14
CA HIS A 289 -4.86 -24.71 0.86
C HIS A 289 -5.93 -23.74 0.39
N ILE A 290 -5.85 -23.37 -0.90
CA ILE A 290 -6.85 -22.51 -1.51
C ILE A 290 -8.16 -23.28 -1.68
N THR A 291 -9.24 -22.85 -1.02
CA THR A 291 -10.56 -23.40 -1.26
C THR A 291 -11.17 -22.86 -2.57
N ALA A 292 -12.12 -23.59 -3.16
CA ALA A 292 -12.82 -23.12 -4.35
C ALA A 292 -13.52 -21.76 -4.13
N PHE A 293 -14.01 -21.49 -2.94
CA PHE A 293 -14.66 -20.23 -2.60
C PHE A 293 -13.66 -19.07 -2.48
N VAL A 294 -12.46 -19.32 -1.94
CA VAL A 294 -11.37 -18.35 -1.91
C VAL A 294 -10.91 -18.02 -3.33
N ALA A 295 -10.78 -19.03 -4.20
CA ALA A 295 -10.44 -18.82 -5.60
C ALA A 295 -11.53 -18.00 -6.34
N LEU A 296 -12.82 -18.38 -6.17
CA LEU A 296 -13.94 -17.67 -6.79
C LEU A 296 -14.02 -16.20 -6.33
N GLY A 297 -14.02 -15.96 -5.03
CA GLY A 297 -14.06 -14.62 -4.45
C GLY A 297 -12.86 -13.77 -4.89
N GLY A 298 -11.67 -14.39 -4.95
CA GLY A 298 -10.45 -13.74 -5.43
C GLY A 298 -10.56 -13.32 -6.90
N VAL A 299 -11.04 -14.20 -7.79
CA VAL A 299 -11.28 -13.87 -9.21
C VAL A 299 -12.31 -12.73 -9.33
N MET A 300 -13.39 -12.74 -8.55
CA MET A 300 -14.39 -11.67 -8.55
C MET A 300 -13.80 -10.34 -8.06
N VAL A 301 -13.01 -10.33 -6.98
CA VAL A 301 -12.35 -9.10 -6.47
C VAL A 301 -11.39 -8.56 -7.53
N LEU A 302 -10.44 -9.36 -7.99
CA LEU A 302 -9.43 -8.91 -8.95
C LEU A 302 -10.06 -8.51 -10.29
N GLY A 303 -11.01 -9.30 -10.80
CA GLY A 303 -11.74 -9.01 -12.04
C GLY A 303 -12.55 -7.73 -11.94
N GLY A 304 -13.25 -7.51 -10.82
CA GLY A 304 -14.02 -6.29 -10.55
C GLY A 304 -13.13 -5.05 -10.44
N VAL A 305 -11.99 -5.15 -9.77
CA VAL A 305 -11.02 -4.06 -9.67
C VAL A 305 -10.41 -3.74 -11.03
N ILE A 306 -9.98 -4.73 -11.80
CA ILE A 306 -9.45 -4.52 -13.15
C ILE A 306 -10.51 -3.85 -14.05
N LEU A 307 -11.77 -4.29 -13.97
CA LEU A 307 -12.88 -3.69 -14.72
C LEU A 307 -13.10 -2.23 -14.32
N ALA A 308 -13.10 -1.93 -13.01
CA ALA A 308 -13.28 -0.58 -12.50
C ALA A 308 -12.15 0.37 -12.92
N GLU A 309 -10.90 -0.12 -13.03
CA GLU A 309 -9.75 0.71 -13.41
C GLU A 309 -9.61 0.93 -14.92
N ARG A 310 -9.83 -0.10 -15.76
CA ARG A 310 -9.66 0.01 -17.22
C ARG A 310 -10.49 1.11 -17.83
N VAL A 311 -11.63 1.43 -17.26
CA VAL A 311 -12.58 2.43 -17.79
C VAL A 311 -12.46 3.77 -17.07
N GLY A 312 -11.68 3.85 -15.99
CA GLY A 312 -11.50 5.05 -15.16
C GLY A 312 -10.37 5.98 -15.59
N GLN A 313 -9.65 5.69 -16.68
CA GLN A 313 -8.71 6.67 -17.22
C GLN A 313 -9.49 7.79 -17.90
N PRO A 314 -9.51 9.04 -17.36
CA PRO A 314 -9.99 10.17 -18.13
C PRO A 314 -9.12 10.21 -19.39
N SER A 315 -9.75 10.15 -20.55
CA SER A 315 -9.10 10.57 -21.78
C SER A 315 -8.37 11.88 -21.46
N ALA A 316 -7.05 11.92 -21.64
CA ALA A 316 -6.27 13.12 -21.40
C ALA A 316 -7.02 14.25 -22.10
N ARG A 317 -7.63 15.16 -21.34
CA ARG A 317 -8.26 16.34 -21.92
C ARG A 317 -7.20 16.96 -22.79
N ALA A 318 -7.49 17.03 -24.10
CA ALA A 318 -6.67 17.77 -25.04
C ALA A 318 -6.35 19.14 -24.40
N PRO A 319 -5.11 19.63 -24.51
CA PRO A 319 -4.76 20.94 -23.98
C PRO A 319 -5.81 21.94 -24.44
N VAL A 320 -6.45 22.65 -23.51
CA VAL A 320 -7.35 23.74 -23.84
C VAL A 320 -6.60 24.65 -24.80
N PRO A 321 -7.09 24.90 -26.02
CA PRO A 321 -6.42 25.80 -26.94
C PRO A 321 -6.27 27.15 -26.23
N VAL A 322 -5.03 27.62 -26.08
CA VAL A 322 -4.74 28.98 -25.60
C VAL A 322 -5.37 29.90 -26.61
N GLN A 323 -6.45 30.58 -26.26
CA GLN A 323 -7.02 31.62 -27.09
C GLN A 323 -5.95 32.67 -27.36
N PRO A 324 -5.65 33.01 -28.62
CA PRO A 324 -4.68 34.07 -28.90
C PRO A 324 -5.20 35.36 -28.26
N GLY A 325 -4.35 35.96 -27.44
CA GLY A 325 -4.66 37.15 -26.68
C GLY A 325 -5.20 38.26 -27.58
N ILE A 326 -6.30 38.85 -27.14
CA ILE A 326 -6.82 40.12 -27.71
C ILE A 326 -5.75 41.17 -27.39
N ALA A 327 -5.06 41.63 -28.44
CA ALA A 327 -4.13 42.76 -28.33
C ALA A 327 -4.84 44.00 -27.78
N PRO A 328 -4.27 44.76 -26.84
CA PRO A 328 -4.88 45.99 -26.39
C PRO A 328 -4.92 46.99 -27.56
N ARG A 329 -6.11 47.49 -27.89
CA ARG A 329 -6.29 48.61 -28.80
C ARG A 329 -5.63 49.86 -28.15
N ARG A 330 -4.75 50.47 -28.90
CA ARG A 330 -4.18 51.80 -28.60
C ARG A 330 -5.23 52.90 -28.69
#